data_1320f9e49eea82cb0224da1869d8d916
#
_entry.id   1320f9e49eea82cb0224da1869d8d916
#
_cell.length_a   1.000
_cell.length_b   1.000
_cell.length_c   1.000
_cell.angle_alpha   90.00
_cell.angle_beta   90.00
_cell.angle_gamma   90.00
#
_symmetry.space_group_name_H-M   'P 1'
#
loop_
_entity.id
_entity.type
_entity.pdbx_description
1 polymer ?
#
loop_
_entity_poly.entity_id
_entity_poly.type
_entity_poly.pdbx_seq_one_letter_code
_entity_poly.pdbx_strand_id
1 'polypeptide(L)'
;MMDSIEMMDKKKLLDIFEYMNERLKENQLQLEITVYGGSIMTIVYDNRPATRDIGCVFSEVNQTLFNHILDMTKFAFSLSEGWINEEIKEPLKSILKEDKETYKVYSNLKILKPSAKQLLAMKILAARPEPAKDFIDAYLLCKDLSIKTKEELLRLCEEYIPLTLIGERQQNFIRYLGKDLGYDWK
;
A
#
# COMPACT_ATOMS: atom_id res chain seq x y z
N MET A 1 -17.11 25.14 6.61
CA MET A 1 -17.57 23.74 6.65
C MET A 1 -16.32 22.88 6.63
N MET A 2 -16.08 22.03 7.62
CA MET A 2 -15.02 21.03 7.51
C MET A 2 -15.51 20.03 6.46
N ASP A 3 -14.83 19.99 5.30
CA ASP A 3 -15.08 18.93 4.32
C ASP A 3 -14.82 17.60 5.02
N SER A 4 -15.87 16.83 5.18
CA SER A 4 -15.73 15.45 5.70
C SER A 4 -14.88 14.69 4.71
N ILE A 5 -13.64 14.38 5.06
CA ILE A 5 -12.76 13.57 4.23
C ILE A 5 -13.47 12.24 3.98
N GLU A 6 -13.84 12.02 2.72
CA GLU A 6 -14.57 10.82 2.35
C GLU A 6 -13.65 9.60 2.42
N MET A 7 -14.07 8.62 3.20
CA MET A 7 -13.35 7.37 3.37
C MET A 7 -13.78 6.36 2.30
N MET A 8 -12.82 5.59 1.78
CA MET A 8 -13.06 4.55 0.78
C MET A 8 -12.97 3.18 1.44
N ASP A 9 -14.11 2.51 1.57
CA ASP A 9 -14.16 1.11 1.97
C ASP A 9 -13.77 0.18 0.80
N LYS A 10 -13.71 -1.11 1.05
CA LYS A 10 -13.36 -2.12 0.06
C LYS A 10 -14.26 -2.07 -1.18
N LYS A 11 -15.58 -1.92 -0.99
CA LYS A 11 -16.52 -1.86 -2.10
C LYS A 11 -16.26 -0.64 -2.97
N LYS A 12 -16.17 0.54 -2.36
CA LYS A 12 -15.90 1.79 -3.08
C LYS A 12 -14.57 1.76 -3.82
N LEU A 13 -13.51 1.18 -3.24
CA LEU A 13 -12.22 1.00 -3.92
C LEU A 13 -12.35 0.13 -5.18
N LEU A 14 -13.10 -0.97 -5.11
CA LEU A 14 -13.32 -1.84 -6.26
C LEU A 14 -14.18 -1.18 -7.33
N ASP A 15 -15.21 -0.43 -6.94
CA ASP A 15 -16.08 0.34 -7.85
C ASP A 15 -15.25 1.43 -8.58
N ILE A 16 -14.32 2.09 -7.88
CA ILE A 16 -13.36 3.05 -8.47
C ILE A 16 -12.48 2.39 -9.53
N PHE A 17 -11.90 1.23 -9.24
CA PHE A 17 -11.05 0.52 -10.22
C PHE A 17 -11.84 0.06 -11.44
N GLU A 18 -13.07 -0.38 -11.25
CA GLU A 18 -13.94 -0.76 -12.37
C GLU A 18 -14.29 0.44 -13.25
N TYR A 19 -14.64 1.57 -12.65
CA TYR A 19 -14.87 2.81 -13.38
C TYR A 19 -13.62 3.28 -14.14
N MET A 20 -12.44 3.26 -13.50
CA MET A 20 -11.19 3.59 -14.18
C MET A 20 -10.93 2.66 -15.36
N ASN A 21 -11.20 1.36 -15.23
CA ASN A 21 -11.07 0.40 -16.32
C ASN A 21 -11.93 0.78 -17.52
N GLU A 22 -13.21 1.14 -17.29
CA GLU A 22 -14.10 1.55 -18.38
C GLU A 22 -13.63 2.85 -19.07
N ARG A 23 -13.12 3.83 -18.30
CA ARG A 23 -12.54 5.06 -18.90
C ARG A 23 -11.27 4.76 -19.69
N LEU A 24 -10.41 3.87 -19.21
CA LEU A 24 -9.22 3.42 -19.93
C LEU A 24 -9.61 2.75 -21.25
N LYS A 25 -10.60 1.88 -21.22
CA LYS A 25 -11.13 1.18 -22.41
C LYS A 25 -11.66 2.17 -23.47
N GLU A 26 -12.47 3.13 -23.07
CA GLU A 26 -13.00 4.17 -23.96
C GLU A 26 -11.90 5.00 -24.63
N ASN A 27 -10.80 5.22 -23.95
CA ASN A 27 -9.63 5.96 -24.45
C ASN A 27 -8.57 5.05 -25.09
N GLN A 28 -8.83 3.74 -25.24
CA GLN A 28 -7.91 2.74 -25.80
C GLN A 28 -6.55 2.70 -25.09
N LEU A 29 -6.55 2.95 -23.79
CA LEU A 29 -5.36 2.91 -22.94
C LEU A 29 -5.30 1.58 -22.18
N GLN A 30 -4.09 1.13 -21.91
CA GLN A 30 -3.78 0.03 -20.99
C GLN A 30 -3.00 0.60 -19.81
N LEU A 31 -3.33 0.18 -18.60
CA LEU A 31 -2.65 0.63 -17.40
C LEU A 31 -2.38 -0.55 -16.47
N GLU A 32 -1.17 -0.59 -15.92
CA GLU A 32 -0.84 -1.42 -14.79
C GLU A 32 -0.56 -0.52 -13.59
N ILE A 33 -1.19 -0.81 -12.46
CA ILE A 33 -0.96 -0.10 -11.20
C ILE A 33 -0.53 -1.09 -10.13
N THR A 34 0.48 -0.74 -9.34
CA THR A 34 0.81 -1.44 -8.11
C THR A 34 0.28 -0.64 -6.94
N VAL A 35 -0.65 -1.21 -6.19
CA VAL A 35 -1.33 -0.54 -5.05
C VAL A 35 -0.62 -0.92 -3.76
N TYR A 36 -0.37 0.06 -2.89
CA TYR A 36 0.36 -0.07 -1.64
C TYR A 36 -0.45 0.46 -0.45
N GLY A 37 0.16 0.45 0.72
CA GLY A 37 -0.30 1.17 1.90
C GLY A 37 -1.64 0.73 2.46
N GLY A 38 -2.45 1.72 2.86
CA GLY A 38 -3.75 1.51 3.50
C GLY A 38 -4.78 0.85 2.61
N SER A 39 -4.78 1.16 1.32
CA SER A 39 -5.72 0.61 0.35
C SER A 39 -5.56 -0.90 0.18
N ILE A 40 -4.33 -1.43 0.13
CA ILE A 40 -4.10 -2.88 0.11
C ILE A 40 -4.52 -3.54 1.42
N MET A 41 -4.27 -2.90 2.56
CA MET A 41 -4.73 -3.41 3.85
C MET A 41 -6.27 -3.49 3.95
N THR A 42 -6.97 -2.55 3.28
CA THR A 42 -8.44 -2.56 3.19
C THR A 42 -8.95 -3.63 2.21
N ILE A 43 -8.34 -3.74 1.03
CA ILE A 43 -8.87 -4.59 -0.07
C ILE A 43 -8.55 -6.07 0.15
N VAL A 44 -7.30 -6.37 0.54
CA VAL A 44 -6.75 -7.74 0.57
C VAL A 44 -6.85 -8.35 1.96
N TYR A 45 -6.39 -7.61 2.96
CA TYR A 45 -6.25 -8.15 4.32
C TYR A 45 -7.49 -7.91 5.19
N ASP A 46 -8.43 -7.07 4.74
CA ASP A 46 -9.70 -6.76 5.42
C ASP A 46 -9.52 -6.31 6.89
N ASN A 47 -8.35 -5.75 7.20
CA ASN A 47 -7.99 -5.31 8.55
C ASN A 47 -8.24 -3.82 8.78
N ARG A 48 -8.65 -3.10 7.74
CA ARG A 48 -9.07 -1.70 7.81
C ARG A 48 -10.46 -1.55 7.20
N PRO A 49 -11.39 -0.90 7.89
CA PRO A 49 -12.73 -0.67 7.36
C PRO A 49 -12.71 0.26 6.12
N ALA A 50 -11.77 1.19 6.07
CA ALA A 50 -11.62 2.13 4.96
C ALA A 50 -10.26 2.83 4.96
N THR A 51 -9.91 3.45 3.83
CA THR A 51 -8.74 4.31 3.64
C THR A 51 -9.13 5.67 3.08
N ARG A 52 -8.25 6.66 3.20
CA ARG A 52 -8.45 8.01 2.65
C ARG A 52 -7.96 8.15 1.22
N ASP A 53 -6.96 7.35 0.85
CA ASP A 53 -6.22 7.47 -0.39
C ASP A 53 -5.83 6.10 -0.96
N ILE A 54 -5.49 6.10 -2.23
CA ILE A 54 -4.90 4.96 -2.92
C ILE A 54 -3.43 5.30 -3.19
N GLY A 55 -2.54 4.78 -2.34
CA GLY A 55 -1.10 4.83 -2.61
C GLY A 55 -0.73 3.84 -3.70
N CYS A 56 -0.09 4.28 -4.78
CA CYS A 56 0.23 3.39 -5.90
C CYS A 56 1.45 3.85 -6.69
N VAL A 57 1.89 2.99 -7.61
CA VAL A 57 2.85 3.30 -8.67
C VAL A 57 2.22 2.88 -9.99
N PHE A 58 2.31 3.72 -10.99
CA PHE A 58 1.76 3.51 -12.32
C PHE A 58 2.83 3.03 -13.30
N SER A 59 2.43 2.17 -14.26
CA SER A 59 3.21 1.97 -15.48
C SER A 59 3.22 3.23 -16.34
N GLU A 60 4.14 3.28 -17.31
CA GLU A 60 4.15 4.38 -18.28
C GLU A 60 2.81 4.45 -19.03
N VAL A 61 2.25 5.64 -19.12
CA VAL A 61 0.98 5.93 -19.77
C VAL A 61 0.97 7.36 -20.33
N ASN A 62 0.10 7.63 -21.28
CA ASN A 62 -0.14 9.00 -21.73
C ASN A 62 -0.67 9.85 -20.57
N GLN A 63 0.20 10.67 -19.99
CA GLN A 63 -0.06 11.40 -18.74
C GLN A 63 -1.27 12.35 -18.86
N THR A 64 -1.45 13.01 -20.02
CA THR A 64 -2.58 13.95 -20.21
C THR A 64 -3.92 13.23 -20.18
N LEU A 65 -4.04 12.13 -20.94
CA LEU A 65 -5.26 11.32 -20.94
C LEU A 65 -5.50 10.65 -19.58
N PHE A 66 -4.44 10.18 -18.94
CA PHE A 66 -4.54 9.56 -17.62
C PHE A 66 -5.01 10.55 -16.56
N ASN A 67 -4.45 11.76 -16.52
CA ASN A 67 -4.91 12.82 -15.61
C ASN A 67 -6.39 13.14 -15.82
N HIS A 68 -6.84 13.19 -17.07
CA HIS A 68 -8.27 13.37 -17.36
C HIS A 68 -9.14 12.25 -16.78
N ILE A 69 -8.69 10.98 -16.88
CA ILE A 69 -9.38 9.84 -16.29
C ILE A 69 -9.42 9.96 -14.76
N LEU A 70 -8.33 10.40 -14.13
CA LEU A 70 -8.28 10.62 -12.68
C LEU A 70 -9.26 11.72 -12.24
N ASP A 71 -9.35 12.83 -12.99
CA ASP A 71 -10.29 13.93 -12.72
C ASP A 71 -11.74 13.48 -12.87
N MET A 72 -12.07 12.72 -13.93
CA MET A 72 -13.41 12.13 -14.11
C MET A 72 -13.76 11.18 -12.96
N THR A 73 -12.80 10.35 -12.53
CA THR A 73 -12.99 9.41 -11.42
C THR A 73 -13.22 10.16 -10.11
N LYS A 74 -12.40 11.18 -9.84
CA LYS A 74 -12.56 12.07 -8.68
C LYS A 74 -13.97 12.67 -8.62
N PHE A 75 -14.45 13.21 -9.74
CA PHE A 75 -15.79 13.79 -9.83
C PHE A 75 -16.88 12.75 -9.61
N ALA A 76 -16.82 11.61 -10.31
CA ALA A 76 -17.83 10.56 -10.26
C ALA A 76 -18.03 9.98 -8.85
N PHE A 77 -16.98 9.89 -8.05
CA PHE A 77 -17.00 9.34 -6.70
C PHE A 77 -16.91 10.38 -5.58
N SER A 78 -16.96 11.68 -5.92
CA SER A 78 -16.82 12.80 -4.97
C SER A 78 -15.58 12.68 -4.09
N LEU A 79 -14.44 12.33 -4.69
CA LEU A 79 -13.19 12.10 -3.97
C LEU A 79 -12.48 13.42 -3.66
N SER A 80 -11.77 13.46 -2.53
CA SER A 80 -10.95 14.62 -2.13
C SER A 80 -9.66 14.73 -2.95
N GLU A 81 -9.00 15.88 -2.91
CA GLU A 81 -7.65 16.02 -3.46
C GLU A 81 -6.69 14.99 -2.84
N GLY A 82 -5.80 14.44 -3.66
CA GLY A 82 -4.84 13.44 -3.21
C GLY A 82 -5.44 12.05 -2.92
N TRP A 83 -6.67 11.78 -3.37
CA TRP A 83 -7.32 10.47 -3.25
C TRP A 83 -6.51 9.32 -3.86
N ILE A 84 -5.65 9.65 -4.80
CA ILE A 84 -4.66 8.75 -5.40
C ILE A 84 -3.31 9.48 -5.43
N ASN A 85 -2.24 8.80 -5.06
CA ASN A 85 -0.91 9.39 -4.98
C ASN A 85 0.19 8.35 -5.18
N GLU A 86 1.40 8.82 -5.51
CA GLU A 86 2.57 7.95 -5.57
C GLU A 86 3.07 7.65 -4.16
N GLU A 87 2.83 6.43 -3.69
CA GLU A 87 3.22 5.96 -2.36
C GLU A 87 4.74 5.86 -2.18
N ILE A 88 5.43 5.44 -3.22
CA ILE A 88 6.87 5.21 -3.17
C ILE A 88 7.59 6.32 -3.91
N LYS A 89 8.23 7.19 -3.14
CA LYS A 89 9.05 8.29 -3.66
C LYS A 89 10.52 7.86 -3.83
N GLU A 90 11.20 8.48 -4.80
CA GLU A 90 12.66 8.39 -4.85
C GLU A 90 13.28 8.95 -3.55
N PRO A 91 14.36 8.36 -2.97
CA PRO A 91 15.16 7.26 -3.53
C PRO A 91 14.66 5.84 -3.16
N LEU A 92 13.57 5.69 -2.40
CA LEU A 92 13.10 4.37 -1.95
C LEU A 92 12.76 3.44 -3.11
N LYS A 93 12.26 3.98 -4.20
CA LYS A 93 11.91 3.22 -5.41
C LYS A 93 13.11 2.47 -6.00
N SER A 94 14.31 3.06 -5.91
CA SER A 94 15.54 2.47 -6.45
C SER A 94 16.18 1.40 -5.56
N ILE A 95 15.83 1.36 -4.27
CA ILE A 95 16.42 0.43 -3.30
C ILE A 95 15.49 -0.70 -2.87
N LEU A 96 14.19 -0.56 -3.10
CA LEU A 96 13.23 -1.62 -2.81
C LEU A 96 13.31 -2.71 -3.88
N LYS A 97 13.60 -3.94 -3.45
CA LYS A 97 13.43 -5.10 -4.34
C LYS A 97 11.94 -5.30 -4.63
N GLU A 98 11.59 -5.33 -5.90
CA GLU A 98 10.22 -5.56 -6.30
C GLU A 98 9.83 -7.04 -6.14
N ASP A 99 8.69 -7.27 -5.47
CA ASP A 99 8.06 -8.57 -5.30
C ASP A 99 6.55 -8.36 -5.35
N LYS A 100 6.02 -8.41 -6.58
CA LYS A 100 4.65 -8.03 -6.90
C LYS A 100 3.84 -9.24 -7.33
N GLU A 101 2.60 -9.27 -6.88
CA GLU A 101 1.60 -10.27 -7.23
C GLU A 101 0.42 -9.61 -7.93
N THR A 102 -0.18 -10.32 -8.88
CA THR A 102 -1.42 -9.86 -9.49
C THR A 102 -2.57 -9.98 -8.48
N TYR A 103 -3.23 -8.85 -8.20
CA TYR A 103 -4.45 -8.84 -7.40
C TYR A 103 -5.69 -9.03 -8.26
N LYS A 104 -5.86 -8.20 -9.29
CA LYS A 104 -7.03 -8.25 -10.18
C LYS A 104 -6.69 -7.79 -11.59
N VAL A 105 -7.31 -8.44 -12.57
CA VAL A 105 -7.16 -8.10 -13.99
C VAL A 105 -8.53 -7.74 -14.55
N TYR A 106 -8.65 -6.53 -15.07
CA TYR A 106 -9.75 -6.07 -15.91
C TYR A 106 -9.30 -6.03 -17.37
N SER A 107 -10.17 -5.62 -18.29
CA SER A 107 -9.84 -5.57 -19.72
C SER A 107 -8.71 -4.58 -20.05
N ASN A 108 -8.66 -3.45 -19.35
CA ASN A 108 -7.74 -2.35 -19.61
C ASN A 108 -6.94 -1.88 -18.38
N LEU A 109 -7.25 -2.43 -17.20
CA LEU A 109 -6.57 -2.12 -15.95
C LEU A 109 -6.09 -3.43 -15.29
N LYS A 110 -4.79 -3.49 -15.00
CA LYS A 110 -4.21 -4.57 -14.20
C LYS A 110 -3.76 -4.01 -12.86
N ILE A 111 -4.23 -4.62 -11.79
CA ILE A 111 -3.89 -4.23 -10.42
C ILE A 111 -2.92 -5.24 -9.83
N LEU A 112 -1.76 -4.76 -9.46
CA LEU A 112 -0.74 -5.48 -8.70
C LEU A 112 -0.75 -5.04 -7.24
N LYS A 113 -0.19 -5.88 -6.40
CA LYS A 113 0.09 -5.60 -4.98
C LYS A 113 1.49 -6.10 -4.62
N PRO A 114 2.14 -5.55 -3.61
CA PRO A 114 3.34 -6.16 -3.06
C PRO A 114 3.00 -7.52 -2.42
N SER A 115 3.97 -8.44 -2.36
CA SER A 115 3.84 -9.61 -1.51
C SER A 115 3.67 -9.22 -0.04
N ALA A 116 3.11 -10.11 0.78
CA ALA A 116 2.98 -9.87 2.22
C ALA A 116 4.33 -9.57 2.88
N LYS A 117 5.39 -10.23 2.43
CA LYS A 117 6.76 -10.03 2.91
C LYS A 117 7.29 -8.63 2.57
N GLN A 118 7.17 -8.21 1.31
CA GLN A 118 7.56 -6.87 0.89
C GLN A 118 6.77 -5.80 1.65
N LEU A 119 5.46 -5.99 1.80
CA LEU A 119 4.60 -5.06 2.51
C LEU A 119 5.02 -4.93 3.99
N LEU A 120 5.36 -6.04 4.66
CA LEU A 120 5.86 -6.02 6.03
C LEU A 120 7.18 -5.24 6.13
N ALA A 121 8.15 -5.50 5.24
CA ALA A 121 9.41 -4.75 5.21
C ALA A 121 9.17 -3.24 5.03
N MET A 122 8.24 -2.85 4.15
CA MET A 122 7.85 -1.44 3.96
C MET A 122 7.22 -0.84 5.23
N LYS A 123 6.39 -1.58 5.97
CA LYS A 123 5.80 -1.13 7.24
C LYS A 123 6.85 -0.94 8.33
N ILE A 124 7.81 -1.84 8.41
CA ILE A 124 8.95 -1.70 9.33
C ILE A 124 9.78 -0.46 8.96
N LEU A 125 10.09 -0.26 7.68
CA LEU A 125 10.84 0.91 7.23
C LEU A 125 10.10 2.22 7.55
N ALA A 126 8.81 2.28 7.28
CA ALA A 126 7.98 3.45 7.60
C ALA A 126 7.95 3.73 9.10
N ALA A 127 7.68 2.71 9.93
CA ALA A 127 7.68 2.73 11.40
C ALA A 127 7.21 4.06 12.01
N ARG A 128 6.08 4.60 11.50
CA ARG A 128 5.55 5.88 11.99
C ARG A 128 5.04 5.72 13.42
N PRO A 129 5.43 6.60 14.36
CA PRO A 129 4.97 6.52 15.74
C PRO A 129 3.47 6.80 15.88
N GLU A 130 2.95 7.67 15.04
CA GLU A 130 1.53 8.07 14.99
C GLU A 130 1.10 8.31 13.52
N PRO A 131 -0.09 7.87 13.13
CA PRO A 131 -1.01 7.00 13.88
C PRO A 131 -0.53 5.55 13.90
N ALA A 132 -0.94 4.79 14.90
CA ALA A 132 -0.56 3.38 15.13
C ALA A 132 -0.94 2.39 14.00
N LYS A 133 -1.42 2.89 12.87
CA LYS A 133 -1.89 2.08 11.73
C LYS A 133 -0.80 1.18 11.13
N ASP A 134 0.43 1.70 11.00
CA ASP A 134 1.54 0.90 10.49
C ASP A 134 1.91 -0.23 11.44
N PHE A 135 1.75 0.01 12.75
CA PHE A 135 1.99 -1.00 13.79
C PHE A 135 0.95 -2.14 13.71
N ILE A 136 -0.33 -1.80 13.62
CA ILE A 136 -1.42 -2.78 13.47
C ILE A 136 -1.23 -3.60 12.20
N ASP A 137 -0.91 -2.95 11.09
CA ASP A 137 -0.64 -3.62 9.82
C ASP A 137 0.54 -4.59 9.95
N ALA A 138 1.66 -4.15 10.52
CA ALA A 138 2.85 -4.99 10.72
C ALA A 138 2.57 -6.17 11.65
N TYR A 139 1.81 -5.95 12.73
CA TYR A 139 1.37 -7.01 13.64
C TYR A 139 0.60 -8.12 12.91
N LEU A 140 -0.39 -7.73 12.10
CA LEU A 140 -1.20 -8.69 11.35
C LEU A 140 -0.39 -9.42 10.29
N LEU A 141 0.49 -8.71 9.56
CA LEU A 141 1.39 -9.32 8.59
C LEU A 141 2.39 -10.30 9.25
N CYS A 142 2.92 -9.97 10.43
CA CYS A 142 3.76 -10.91 11.19
C CYS A 142 3.01 -12.19 11.57
N LYS A 143 1.75 -12.07 11.98
CA LYS A 143 0.90 -13.23 12.29
C LYS A 143 0.62 -14.07 11.05
N ASP A 144 0.25 -13.45 9.95
CA ASP A 144 -0.03 -14.11 8.67
C ASP A 144 1.20 -14.86 8.14
N LEU A 145 2.37 -14.24 8.23
CA LEU A 145 3.66 -14.82 7.83
C LEU A 145 4.27 -15.76 8.89
N SER A 146 3.61 -15.91 10.05
CA SER A 146 4.09 -16.75 11.16
C SER A 146 5.50 -16.36 11.66
N ILE A 147 5.84 -15.08 11.68
CA ILE A 147 7.11 -14.56 12.18
C ILE A 147 7.14 -14.71 13.71
N LYS A 148 8.14 -15.42 14.24
CA LYS A 148 8.26 -15.73 15.67
C LYS A 148 9.47 -15.09 16.32
N THR A 149 10.51 -14.79 15.56
CA THR A 149 11.74 -14.22 16.10
C THR A 149 12.14 -12.91 15.42
N LYS A 150 12.91 -12.10 16.14
CA LYS A 150 13.49 -10.86 15.60
C LYS A 150 14.39 -11.13 14.39
N GLU A 151 15.15 -12.21 14.45
CA GLU A 151 16.08 -12.64 13.41
C GLU A 151 15.34 -13.02 12.12
N GLU A 152 14.19 -13.71 12.23
CA GLU A 152 13.32 -14.00 11.09
C GLU A 152 12.81 -12.73 10.45
N LEU A 153 12.34 -11.76 11.27
CA LEU A 153 11.87 -10.47 10.77
C LEU A 153 12.98 -9.68 10.08
N LEU A 154 14.16 -9.60 10.70
CA LEU A 154 15.29 -8.85 10.11
C LEU A 154 15.78 -9.50 8.81
N ARG A 155 15.86 -10.84 8.73
CA ARG A 155 16.18 -11.55 7.49
C ARG A 155 15.15 -11.26 6.39
N LEU A 156 13.87 -11.29 6.74
CA LEU A 156 12.82 -10.93 5.80
C LEU A 156 13.00 -9.48 5.31
N CYS A 157 13.25 -8.53 6.21
CA CYS A 157 13.50 -7.13 5.82
C CYS A 157 14.69 -7.00 4.87
N GLU A 158 15.79 -7.73 5.15
CA GLU A 158 17.02 -7.71 4.34
C GLU A 158 16.79 -8.17 2.89
N GLU A 159 15.80 -9.02 2.64
CA GLU A 159 15.43 -9.42 1.29
C GLU A 159 14.92 -8.25 0.43
N TYR A 160 14.38 -7.19 1.04
CA TYR A 160 13.69 -6.10 0.35
C TYR A 160 14.33 -4.73 0.55
N ILE A 161 15.00 -4.50 1.69
CA ILE A 161 15.60 -3.22 2.05
C ILE A 161 16.97 -3.42 2.66
N PRO A 162 17.93 -2.51 2.46
CA PRO A 162 19.20 -2.54 3.17
C PRO A 162 18.99 -2.40 4.68
N LEU A 163 19.57 -3.30 5.49
CA LEU A 163 19.44 -3.24 6.96
C LEU A 163 20.02 -1.95 7.56
N THR A 164 20.90 -1.25 6.85
CA THR A 164 21.41 0.07 7.24
C THR A 164 20.32 1.14 7.39
N LEU A 165 19.14 0.90 6.84
CA LEU A 165 17.95 1.76 6.99
C LEU A 165 17.15 1.44 8.26
N ILE A 166 17.47 0.34 8.98
CA ILE A 166 16.84 -0.04 10.25
C ILE A 166 17.57 0.70 11.39
N GLY A 167 17.21 1.95 11.58
CA GLY A 167 17.73 2.80 12.65
C GLY A 167 17.02 2.58 13.99
N GLU A 168 17.30 3.45 14.97
CA GLU A 168 16.76 3.36 16.34
C GLU A 168 15.22 3.32 16.36
N ARG A 169 14.57 4.14 15.53
CA ARG A 169 13.10 4.18 15.43
C ARG A 169 12.52 2.82 15.02
N GLN A 170 13.08 2.20 14.00
CA GLN A 170 12.68 0.89 13.52
C GLN A 170 12.98 -0.20 14.55
N GLN A 171 14.12 -0.15 15.23
CA GLN A 171 14.45 -1.10 16.29
C GLN A 171 13.45 -1.02 17.46
N ASN A 172 13.06 0.18 17.87
CA ASN A 172 12.04 0.37 18.89
C ASN A 172 10.67 -0.18 18.43
N PHE A 173 10.28 0.08 17.18
CA PHE A 173 9.06 -0.45 16.58
C PHE A 173 9.06 -1.99 16.59
N ILE A 174 10.16 -2.62 16.16
CA ILE A 174 10.33 -4.09 16.15
C ILE A 174 10.22 -4.65 17.57
N ARG A 175 10.84 -4.01 18.56
CA ARG A 175 10.77 -4.46 19.96
C ARG A 175 9.34 -4.44 20.51
N TYR A 176 8.57 -3.37 20.25
CA TYR A 176 7.17 -3.29 20.67
C TYR A 176 6.31 -4.31 19.91
N LEU A 177 6.57 -4.52 18.63
CA LEU A 177 5.87 -5.50 17.82
C LEU A 177 6.07 -6.92 18.38
N GLY A 178 7.29 -7.29 18.75
CA GLY A 178 7.58 -8.55 19.40
C GLY A 178 6.82 -8.73 20.71
N LYS A 179 6.82 -7.70 21.57
CA LYS A 179 6.09 -7.73 22.84
C LYS A 179 4.61 -8.00 22.65
N ASP A 180 3.95 -7.32 21.68
CA ASP A 180 2.51 -7.50 21.42
C ASP A 180 2.21 -8.87 20.77
N LEU A 181 3.16 -9.45 20.05
CA LEU A 181 3.08 -10.82 19.53
C LEU A 181 3.32 -11.88 20.62
N GLY A 182 3.69 -11.48 21.85
CA GLY A 182 4.00 -12.37 22.97
C GLY A 182 5.43 -12.91 22.97
N TYR A 183 6.36 -12.24 22.27
CA TYR A 183 7.77 -12.60 22.18
C TYR A 183 8.67 -11.53 22.81
N ASP A 184 9.79 -11.95 23.41
CA ASP A 184 10.80 -11.03 23.94
C ASP A 184 11.87 -10.77 22.87
N TRP A 185 11.58 -9.84 21.98
CA TRP A 185 12.52 -9.40 20.93
C TRP A 185 13.41 -8.26 21.47
N LYS A 186 14.47 -8.62 22.15
CA LYS A 186 15.48 -7.68 22.68
C LYS A 186 16.36 -7.07 21.62
#